data_2c274e3b0295fe65362f33b5b316b17b
#
_entry.id   2c274e3b0295fe65362f33b5b316b17b
#
_cell.length_a   1.000
_cell.length_b   1.000
_cell.length_c   1.000
_cell.angle_alpha   90.00
_cell.angle_beta   90.00
_cell.angle_gamma   90.00
#
_symmetry.space_group_name_H-M   'P 1'
#
loop_
_entity.id
_entity.type
_entity.pdbx_description
1 polymer ?
#
loop_
_entity_poly.entity_id
_entity_poly.type
_entity_poly.pdbx_seq_one_letter_code
_entity_poly.pdbx_strand_id
1 'polypeptide(L)'
;MYISNATDFETSKTPVSTALACRDSSQKVQTRKLKAAQNLFREGDDVGHVYEVTSGVLRLTKVLEDGRRQVIAFGYPGDIIGFPHNGMYHTECDAISGAEVVAYDICDLESGERNPELHQRLVMATLKEISGMQDHFMMLGRKSASEKTASFLSVLMERTGTPLGAYTHFEFPMNRADIADFLGLTVETVSRTITMLRKSKLIALENSRSVVVLDEAALCDLAA
;
A
#
# COMPACT_ATOMS: atom_id res chain seq x y z
N MET A 1 -11.93 17.93 11.43
CA MET A 1 -10.93 18.42 12.39
C MET A 1 -10.02 17.25 12.70
N TYR A 2 -8.87 17.13 12.01
CA TYR A 2 -7.92 16.06 12.22
C TYR A 2 -7.12 16.37 13.49
N ILE A 3 -6.99 15.40 14.39
CA ILE A 3 -6.14 15.53 15.57
C ILE A 3 -4.69 15.34 15.08
N SER A 4 -4.03 16.43 14.69
CA SER A 4 -2.58 16.44 14.61
C SER A 4 -2.07 16.64 16.03
N ASN A 5 -1.08 15.88 16.46
CA ASN A 5 -0.33 16.19 17.66
C ASN A 5 0.29 17.58 17.47
N ALA A 6 -0.34 18.58 18.10
CA ALA A 6 0.11 19.96 18.10
C ALA A 6 1.25 20.11 19.12
N THR A 7 2.39 19.51 18.83
CA THR A 7 3.67 19.92 19.34
C THR A 7 4.52 20.24 18.12
N ASP A 8 4.83 21.55 18.00
CA ASP A 8 5.68 22.17 16.96
C ASP A 8 4.97 22.76 15.73
N PHE A 9 3.96 23.63 15.98
CA PHE A 9 3.75 24.77 15.08
C PHE A 9 4.58 25.97 15.61
N GLU A 10 5.88 25.80 15.70
CA GLU A 10 6.75 26.97 15.60
C GLU A 10 6.71 27.43 14.15
N THR A 11 6.12 28.61 13.94
CA THR A 11 6.20 29.37 12.70
C THR A 11 7.66 29.77 12.46
N SER A 12 8.51 28.83 12.12
CA SER A 12 9.75 29.09 11.43
C SER A 12 9.38 29.58 10.04
N LYS A 13 9.38 30.89 9.87
CA LYS A 13 9.37 31.58 8.58
C LYS A 13 10.70 31.33 7.86
N THR A 14 10.97 30.11 7.53
CA THR A 14 11.91 29.76 6.49
C THR A 14 11.05 29.30 5.30
N PRO A 15 11.15 29.99 4.15
CA PRO A 15 10.55 29.44 2.95
C PRO A 15 11.22 28.08 2.76
N VAL A 16 10.43 27.00 2.70
CA VAL A 16 10.90 25.69 2.22
C VAL A 16 11.15 25.85 0.72
N SER A 17 12.16 26.65 0.41
CA SER A 17 12.80 26.71 -0.89
C SER A 17 14.06 25.86 -0.80
N THR A 18 13.88 24.58 -0.55
CA THR A 18 14.81 23.63 -1.12
C THR A 18 14.18 23.23 -2.46
N ALA A 19 14.25 24.14 -3.42
CA ALA A 19 14.29 23.72 -4.81
C ALA A 19 15.51 22.78 -4.89
N LEU A 20 15.28 21.49 -4.64
CA LEU A 20 16.20 20.44 -5.08
C LEU A 20 16.41 20.76 -6.56
N ALA A 21 17.65 21.22 -6.88
CA ALA A 21 18.00 21.59 -8.23
C ALA A 21 17.63 20.39 -9.12
N CYS A 22 16.54 20.51 -9.86
CA CYS A 22 16.11 19.51 -10.83
C CYS A 22 17.30 19.26 -11.71
N ARG A 23 17.98 18.14 -11.51
CA ARG A 23 19.12 17.75 -12.31
C ARG A 23 18.59 17.50 -13.71
N ASP A 24 19.20 18.18 -14.67
CA ASP A 24 18.94 18.03 -16.09
C ASP A 24 19.42 16.64 -16.54
N SER A 25 18.68 15.62 -16.14
CA SER A 25 18.91 14.23 -16.54
C SER A 25 17.88 13.90 -17.62
N SER A 26 18.35 13.78 -18.85
CA SER A 26 17.60 13.16 -19.96
C SER A 26 16.87 11.93 -19.41
N GLN A 27 15.55 11.91 -19.57
CA GLN A 27 14.61 10.90 -19.07
C GLN A 27 15.05 9.47 -19.39
N LYS A 28 15.92 8.89 -18.60
CA LYS A 28 16.14 7.46 -18.59
C LYS A 28 15.21 6.91 -17.51
N VAL A 29 14.07 6.37 -17.92
CA VAL A 29 13.20 5.56 -17.05
C VAL A 29 14.07 4.53 -16.33
N GLN A 30 14.24 4.68 -15.03
CA GLN A 30 15.11 3.82 -14.26
C GLN A 30 14.29 2.70 -13.64
N THR A 31 14.40 1.50 -14.21
CA THR A 31 13.82 0.29 -13.60
C THR A 31 14.74 -0.24 -12.51
N ARG A 32 14.18 -0.55 -11.34
CA ARG A 32 14.86 -1.21 -10.22
C ARG A 32 14.24 -2.56 -9.97
N LYS A 33 15.08 -3.58 -9.81
CA LYS A 33 14.69 -4.95 -9.41
C LYS A 33 15.02 -5.15 -7.94
N LEU A 34 14.05 -5.66 -7.20
CA LEU A 34 14.15 -5.93 -5.78
C LEU A 34 14.03 -7.42 -5.53
N LYS A 35 14.88 -7.94 -4.67
CA LYS A 35 14.73 -9.27 -4.09
C LYS A 35 13.73 -9.22 -2.93
N ALA A 36 13.17 -10.37 -2.57
CA ALA A 36 12.35 -10.48 -1.37
C ALA A 36 13.11 -9.94 -0.13
N ALA A 37 12.41 -9.21 0.72
CA ALA A 37 12.92 -8.52 1.91
C ALA A 37 13.98 -7.42 1.63
N GLN A 38 14.10 -6.96 0.39
CA GLN A 38 14.97 -5.84 0.05
C GLN A 38 14.21 -4.52 0.17
N ASN A 39 14.79 -3.55 0.89
CA ASN A 39 14.24 -2.21 1.04
C ASN A 39 14.39 -1.43 -0.26
N LEU A 40 13.33 -0.72 -0.65
CA LEU A 40 13.32 0.26 -1.73
C LEU A 40 13.75 1.64 -1.21
N PHE A 41 13.20 2.05 -0.06
CA PHE A 41 13.56 3.24 0.71
C PHE A 41 13.24 3.02 2.20
N ARG A 42 13.79 3.89 3.04
CA ARG A 42 13.55 3.85 4.49
C ARG A 42 12.83 5.11 4.96
N GLU A 43 12.12 5.00 6.09
CA GLU A 43 11.56 6.16 6.77
C GLU A 43 12.67 7.16 7.11
N GLY A 44 12.45 8.44 6.78
CA GLY A 44 13.40 9.53 7.01
C GLY A 44 14.47 9.72 5.92
N ASP A 45 14.54 8.84 4.91
CA ASP A 45 15.40 9.09 3.74
C ASP A 45 14.85 10.27 2.94
N ASP A 46 15.73 11.07 2.32
CA ASP A 46 15.34 12.15 1.41
C ASP A 46 14.63 11.59 0.17
N VAL A 47 13.50 12.21 -0.21
CA VAL A 47 12.73 11.79 -1.38
C VAL A 47 13.35 12.35 -2.66
N GLY A 48 13.95 11.48 -3.47
CA GLY A 48 14.39 11.81 -4.82
C GLY A 48 13.46 11.28 -5.91
N HIS A 49 12.66 10.27 -5.59
CA HIS A 49 11.84 9.56 -6.57
C HIS A 49 10.51 9.11 -5.98
N VAL A 50 9.49 9.02 -6.85
CA VAL A 50 8.30 8.18 -6.64
C VAL A 50 8.43 6.95 -7.52
N TYR A 51 7.77 5.86 -7.15
CA TYR A 51 7.97 4.55 -7.79
C TYR A 51 6.65 3.95 -8.24
N GLU A 52 6.56 3.56 -9.51
CA GLU A 52 5.47 2.75 -10.04
C GLU A 52 5.84 1.27 -9.92
N VAL A 53 5.00 0.48 -9.29
CA VAL A 53 5.17 -0.98 -9.18
C VAL A 53 4.79 -1.60 -10.52
N THR A 54 5.70 -2.36 -11.14
CA THR A 54 5.43 -3.05 -12.42
C THR A 54 5.26 -4.54 -12.24
N SER A 55 5.87 -5.12 -11.20
CA SER A 55 5.64 -6.52 -10.84
C SER A 55 5.96 -6.77 -9.36
N GLY A 56 5.42 -7.86 -8.82
CA GLY A 56 5.58 -8.22 -7.42
C GLY A 56 4.69 -7.40 -6.47
N VAL A 57 4.95 -7.52 -5.18
CA VAL A 57 4.20 -6.81 -4.14
C VAL A 57 5.16 -6.16 -3.15
N LEU A 58 4.94 -4.89 -2.90
CA LEU A 58 5.68 -4.09 -1.93
C LEU A 58 4.84 -3.89 -0.66
N ARG A 59 5.52 -3.64 0.45
CA ARG A 59 4.90 -3.36 1.74
C ARG A 59 5.43 -2.05 2.27
N LEU A 60 4.52 -1.15 2.64
CA LEU A 60 4.84 0.11 3.30
C LEU A 60 4.55 -0.06 4.80
N THR A 61 5.55 0.19 5.62
CA THR A 61 5.45 0.02 7.08
C THR A 61 5.90 1.25 7.82
N LYS A 62 5.34 1.42 9.01
CA LYS A 62 5.78 2.37 10.01
C LYS A 62 5.95 1.65 11.34
N VAL A 63 7.04 1.97 12.04
CA VAL A 63 7.30 1.45 13.38
C VAL A 63 7.03 2.57 14.38
N LEU A 64 6.20 2.28 15.38
CA LEU A 64 5.94 3.19 16.47
C LEU A 64 7.12 3.23 17.45
N GLU A 65 7.22 4.26 18.28
CA GLU A 65 8.30 4.41 19.27
C GLU A 65 8.41 3.22 20.25
N ASP A 66 7.31 2.53 20.52
CA ASP A 66 7.25 1.34 21.36
C ASP A 66 7.64 0.03 20.63
N GLY A 67 8.06 0.13 19.37
CA GLY A 67 8.48 -0.99 18.54
C GLY A 67 7.34 -1.75 17.84
N ARG A 68 6.07 -1.37 18.04
CA ARG A 68 4.95 -1.95 17.29
C ARG A 68 5.03 -1.53 15.83
N ARG A 69 4.88 -2.50 14.95
CA ARG A 69 4.86 -2.28 13.50
C ARG A 69 3.40 -2.12 13.03
N GLN A 70 3.18 -1.16 12.15
CA GLN A 70 1.94 -0.99 11.40
C GLN A 70 2.23 -1.13 9.92
N VAL A 71 1.55 -2.01 9.22
CA VAL A 71 1.53 -2.00 7.76
C VAL A 71 0.54 -0.93 7.33
N ILE A 72 1.03 0.05 6.58
CA ILE A 72 0.23 1.20 6.13
C ILE A 72 -0.45 0.87 4.81
N ALA A 73 0.28 0.22 3.88
CA ALA A 73 -0.25 -0.15 2.57
C ALA A 73 0.53 -1.32 1.97
N PHE A 74 -0.08 -1.94 0.97
CA PHE A 74 0.58 -2.85 0.04
C PHE A 74 0.54 -2.23 -1.35
N GLY A 75 1.71 -2.16 -2.01
CA GLY A 75 1.83 -1.69 -3.40
C GLY A 75 1.76 -2.87 -4.36
N TYR A 76 0.79 -2.83 -5.27
CA TYR A 76 0.56 -3.83 -6.32
C TYR A 76 0.94 -3.27 -7.68
N PRO A 77 1.09 -4.11 -8.74
CA PRO A 77 1.34 -3.62 -10.09
C PRO A 77 0.32 -2.56 -10.52
N GLY A 78 0.83 -1.42 -11.03
CA GLY A 78 0.08 -0.24 -11.41
C GLY A 78 -0.09 0.81 -10.29
N ASP A 79 0.32 0.53 -9.05
CA ASP A 79 0.31 1.52 -7.99
C ASP A 79 1.58 2.38 -8.03
N ILE A 80 1.44 3.65 -7.64
CA ILE A 80 2.57 4.58 -7.46
C ILE A 80 2.72 4.82 -5.97
N ILE A 81 3.94 4.69 -5.46
CA ILE A 81 4.28 4.76 -4.03
C ILE A 81 5.48 5.69 -3.81
N GLY A 82 5.74 6.02 -2.55
CA GLY A 82 6.88 6.84 -2.15
C GLY A 82 6.61 8.34 -2.25
N PHE A 83 5.36 8.78 -2.03
CA PHE A 83 5.01 10.18 -1.99
C PHE A 83 5.70 10.89 -0.81
N PRO A 84 6.20 12.12 -1.04
CA PRO A 84 6.95 12.85 -0.02
C PRO A 84 6.06 13.37 1.11
N HIS A 85 6.63 13.41 2.32
CA HIS A 85 6.13 14.18 3.43
C HIS A 85 7.25 15.08 3.96
N ASN A 86 7.13 16.38 3.77
CA ASN A 86 8.19 17.34 4.10
C ASN A 86 9.57 17.00 3.48
N GLY A 87 9.60 16.51 2.24
CA GLY A 87 10.82 16.15 1.53
C GLY A 87 11.42 14.79 1.91
N MET A 88 10.81 14.05 2.83
CA MET A 88 11.29 12.74 3.29
C MET A 88 10.24 11.65 3.08
N TYR A 89 10.67 10.38 2.99
CA TYR A 89 9.75 9.26 3.06
C TYR A 89 9.20 9.10 4.48
N HIS A 90 7.88 9.03 4.58
CA HIS A 90 7.17 8.91 5.87
C HIS A 90 7.06 7.46 6.37
N THR A 91 7.36 6.50 5.52
CA THR A 91 7.28 5.06 5.78
C THR A 91 8.53 4.37 5.26
N GLU A 92 8.82 3.18 5.77
CA GLU A 92 9.73 2.24 5.14
C GLU A 92 9.00 1.46 4.06
N CYS A 93 9.69 1.11 2.97
CA CYS A 93 9.15 0.26 1.91
C CYS A 93 10.10 -0.90 1.60
N ASP A 94 9.58 -2.12 1.66
CA ASP A 94 10.30 -3.34 1.29
C ASP A 94 9.49 -4.25 0.35
N ALA A 95 10.18 -5.12 -0.36
CA ALA A 95 9.57 -6.09 -1.26
C ALA A 95 9.19 -7.36 -0.50
N ILE A 96 7.91 -7.75 -0.53
CA ILE A 96 7.43 -9.01 0.06
C ILE A 96 7.90 -10.21 -0.76
N SER A 97 7.90 -10.07 -2.09
CA SER A 97 8.40 -11.03 -3.07
C SER A 97 9.40 -10.35 -3.99
N GLY A 98 9.97 -11.05 -4.95
CA GLY A 98 10.70 -10.38 -6.03
C GLY A 98 9.79 -9.35 -6.70
N ALA A 99 10.26 -8.11 -6.86
CA ALA A 99 9.48 -7.01 -7.40
C ALA A 99 10.30 -6.17 -8.38
N GLU A 100 9.61 -5.50 -9.31
CA GLU A 100 10.20 -4.50 -10.20
C GLU A 100 9.43 -3.19 -10.07
N VAL A 101 10.16 -2.08 -10.06
CA VAL A 101 9.59 -0.74 -10.00
C VAL A 101 10.24 0.17 -11.02
N VAL A 102 9.47 1.15 -11.51
CA VAL A 102 9.95 2.26 -12.33
C VAL A 102 10.06 3.48 -11.44
N ALA A 103 11.25 4.09 -11.41
CA ALA A 103 11.50 5.31 -10.64
C ALA A 103 11.23 6.54 -11.52
N TYR A 104 10.42 7.47 -11.01
CA TYR A 104 10.17 8.79 -11.56
C TYR A 104 10.79 9.84 -10.65
N ASP A 105 11.43 10.86 -11.23
CA ASP A 105 12.00 11.97 -10.46
C ASP A 105 10.90 12.73 -9.73
N ILE A 106 11.16 13.13 -8.47
CA ILE A 106 10.18 13.90 -7.68
C ILE A 106 9.78 15.22 -8.37
N CYS A 107 10.69 15.81 -9.17
CA CYS A 107 10.40 17.01 -9.93
C CYS A 107 9.27 16.82 -10.95
N ASP A 108 9.06 15.60 -11.46
CA ASP A 108 7.94 15.31 -12.37
C ASP A 108 6.58 15.29 -11.62
N LEU A 109 6.58 15.07 -10.31
CA LEU A 109 5.41 15.24 -9.45
C LEU A 109 5.17 16.71 -9.09
N GLU A 110 6.23 17.48 -8.82
CA GLU A 110 6.13 18.87 -8.37
C GLU A 110 5.81 19.84 -9.51
N SER A 111 6.27 19.55 -10.73
CA SER A 111 6.08 20.41 -11.89
C SER A 111 5.74 19.62 -13.16
N GLY A 112 4.72 20.08 -13.88
CA GLY A 112 4.34 19.53 -15.17
C GLY A 112 5.13 20.08 -16.37
N GLU A 113 6.12 20.94 -16.16
CA GLU A 113 6.83 21.64 -17.25
C GLU A 113 7.61 20.68 -18.16
N ARG A 114 8.22 19.63 -17.58
CA ARG A 114 9.04 18.66 -18.33
C ARG A 114 8.22 17.59 -19.02
N ASN A 115 7.20 17.08 -18.35
CA ASN A 115 6.31 16.02 -18.84
C ASN A 115 4.90 16.16 -18.25
N PRO A 116 4.03 16.94 -18.92
CA PRO A 116 2.66 17.20 -18.42
C PRO A 116 1.82 15.92 -18.24
N GLU A 117 1.98 14.93 -19.12
CA GLU A 117 1.21 13.68 -19.06
C GLU A 117 1.64 12.84 -17.83
N LEU A 118 2.95 12.72 -17.59
CA LEU A 118 3.47 12.03 -16.42
C LEU A 118 3.04 12.76 -15.13
N HIS A 119 3.19 14.08 -15.08
CA HIS A 119 2.74 14.90 -13.95
C HIS A 119 1.27 14.63 -13.64
N GLN A 120 0.39 14.67 -14.64
CA GLN A 120 -1.03 14.39 -14.45
C GLN A 120 -1.26 12.98 -13.89
N ARG A 121 -0.56 11.96 -14.39
CA ARG A 121 -0.62 10.58 -13.86
C ARG A 121 -0.21 10.52 -12.40
N LEU A 122 0.90 11.16 -12.03
CA LEU A 122 1.42 11.20 -10.67
C LEU A 122 0.45 11.91 -9.72
N VAL A 123 -0.13 13.05 -10.14
CA VAL A 123 -1.15 13.76 -9.36
C VAL A 123 -2.40 12.90 -9.15
N MET A 124 -2.90 12.24 -10.20
CA MET A 124 -4.05 11.34 -10.08
C MET A 124 -3.77 10.15 -9.16
N ALA A 125 -2.56 9.60 -9.20
CA ALA A 125 -2.14 8.53 -8.29
C ALA A 125 -2.10 9.01 -6.83
N THR A 126 -1.63 10.24 -6.59
CA THR A 126 -1.66 10.86 -5.25
C THR A 126 -3.10 11.01 -4.73
N LEU A 127 -4.03 11.47 -5.56
CA LEU A 127 -5.44 11.59 -5.18
C LEU A 127 -6.07 10.22 -4.89
N LYS A 128 -5.73 9.21 -5.68
CA LYS A 128 -6.16 7.81 -5.44
C LYS A 128 -5.62 7.28 -4.11
N GLU A 129 -4.35 7.56 -3.80
CA GLU A 129 -3.73 7.17 -2.53
C GLU A 129 -4.45 7.82 -1.34
N ILE A 130 -4.75 9.11 -1.41
CA ILE A 130 -5.51 9.82 -0.37
C ILE A 130 -6.88 9.18 -0.15
N SER A 131 -7.62 8.86 -1.22
CA SER A 131 -8.92 8.20 -1.12
C SER A 131 -8.79 6.81 -0.49
N GLY A 132 -7.81 6.02 -0.92
CA GLY A 132 -7.53 4.70 -0.35
C GLY A 132 -7.16 4.75 1.14
N MET A 133 -6.40 5.77 1.56
CA MET A 133 -6.09 6.00 2.98
C MET A 133 -7.35 6.34 3.79
N GLN A 134 -8.28 7.13 3.24
CA GLN A 134 -9.56 7.45 3.89
C GLN A 134 -10.41 6.20 4.06
N ASP A 135 -10.52 5.35 3.03
CA ASP A 135 -11.25 4.09 3.08
C ASP A 135 -10.64 3.13 4.10
N HIS A 136 -9.31 3.04 4.13
CA HIS A 136 -8.59 2.24 5.11
C HIS A 136 -8.81 2.75 6.55
N PHE A 137 -8.79 4.06 6.76
CA PHE A 137 -9.08 4.67 8.05
C PHE A 137 -10.52 4.34 8.53
N MET A 138 -11.51 4.46 7.64
CA MET A 138 -12.90 4.09 7.94
C MET A 138 -13.01 2.60 8.27
N MET A 139 -12.34 1.75 7.50
CA MET A 139 -12.30 0.31 7.76
C MET A 139 -11.72 0.01 9.15
N LEU A 140 -10.58 0.61 9.51
CA LEU A 140 -9.95 0.40 10.82
C LEU A 140 -10.82 0.86 11.98
N GLY A 141 -11.53 1.98 11.83
CA GLY A 141 -12.29 2.62 12.89
C GLY A 141 -13.71 2.06 13.10
N ARG A 142 -14.33 1.46 12.07
CA ARG A 142 -15.76 1.13 12.08
C ARG A 142 -16.08 -0.33 11.84
N LYS A 143 -15.25 -1.07 11.08
CA LYS A 143 -15.55 -2.45 10.75
C LYS A 143 -15.13 -3.43 11.84
N SER A 144 -15.91 -4.49 12.00
CA SER A 144 -15.57 -5.66 12.81
C SER A 144 -14.41 -6.45 12.21
N ALA A 145 -13.83 -7.39 12.93
CA ALA A 145 -12.75 -8.23 12.42
C ALA A 145 -13.15 -9.03 11.16
N SER A 146 -14.40 -9.49 11.10
CA SER A 146 -14.93 -10.19 9.92
C SER A 146 -15.07 -9.29 8.72
N GLU A 147 -15.65 -8.12 8.89
CA GLU A 147 -15.81 -7.13 7.81
C GLU A 147 -14.45 -6.61 7.32
N LYS A 148 -13.50 -6.33 8.22
CA LYS A 148 -12.11 -5.96 7.87
C LYS A 148 -11.44 -7.04 7.03
N THR A 149 -11.55 -8.30 7.47
CA THR A 149 -10.94 -9.42 6.74
C THR A 149 -11.62 -9.65 5.40
N ALA A 150 -12.95 -9.55 5.32
CA ALA A 150 -13.69 -9.66 4.06
C ALA A 150 -13.29 -8.53 3.09
N SER A 151 -13.24 -7.27 3.56
CA SER A 151 -12.78 -6.13 2.75
C SER A 151 -11.37 -6.36 2.20
N PHE A 152 -10.46 -6.85 3.03
CA PHE A 152 -9.09 -7.17 2.60
C PHE A 152 -9.06 -8.28 1.52
N LEU A 153 -9.85 -9.34 1.71
CA LEU A 153 -9.94 -10.43 0.72
C LEU A 153 -10.57 -9.97 -0.60
N SER A 154 -11.60 -9.10 -0.54
CA SER A 154 -12.22 -8.52 -1.74
C SER A 154 -11.23 -7.68 -2.54
N VAL A 155 -10.40 -6.85 -1.87
CA VAL A 155 -9.34 -6.09 -2.54
C VAL A 155 -8.29 -7.03 -3.16
N LEU A 156 -7.87 -8.08 -2.46
CA LEU A 156 -6.92 -9.05 -3.02
C LEU A 156 -7.50 -9.79 -4.23
N MET A 157 -8.76 -10.22 -4.14
CA MET A 157 -9.47 -10.85 -5.24
C MET A 157 -9.49 -9.95 -6.48
N GLU A 158 -9.82 -8.67 -6.29
CA GLU A 158 -9.87 -7.69 -7.38
C GLU A 158 -8.48 -7.42 -7.99
N ARG A 159 -7.43 -7.34 -7.15
CA ARG A 159 -6.08 -6.95 -7.56
C ARG A 159 -5.23 -8.10 -8.12
N THR A 160 -5.44 -9.32 -7.62
CA THR A 160 -4.58 -10.47 -7.91
C THR A 160 -5.34 -11.73 -8.30
N GLY A 161 -6.67 -11.66 -8.32
CA GLY A 161 -7.53 -12.78 -8.63
C GLY A 161 -7.40 -13.26 -10.07
N THR A 162 -7.44 -14.57 -10.24
CA THR A 162 -7.47 -15.25 -11.53
C THR A 162 -8.69 -16.15 -11.61
N PRO A 163 -9.40 -16.21 -12.77
CA PRO A 163 -10.56 -17.08 -12.90
C PRO A 163 -10.20 -18.57 -12.72
N LEU A 164 -11.01 -19.27 -11.93
CA LEU A 164 -10.92 -20.72 -11.72
C LEU A 164 -12.32 -21.35 -11.93
N GLY A 165 -12.68 -21.59 -13.19
CA GLY A 165 -14.04 -22.02 -13.54
C GLY A 165 -15.09 -20.97 -13.18
N ALA A 166 -16.01 -21.31 -12.26
CA ALA A 166 -17.03 -20.40 -11.75
C ALA A 166 -16.56 -19.57 -10.54
N TYR A 167 -15.31 -19.72 -10.11
CA TYR A 167 -14.76 -19.14 -8.91
C TYR A 167 -13.56 -18.24 -9.24
N THR A 168 -13.12 -17.43 -8.27
CA THR A 168 -11.89 -16.65 -8.37
C THR A 168 -10.85 -17.17 -7.39
N HIS A 169 -9.64 -17.41 -7.88
CA HIS A 169 -8.50 -17.86 -7.11
C HIS A 169 -7.47 -16.74 -6.96
N PHE A 170 -6.87 -16.61 -5.77
CA PHE A 170 -5.69 -15.77 -5.54
C PHE A 170 -4.78 -16.37 -4.47
N GLU A 171 -3.56 -15.87 -4.41
CA GLU A 171 -2.63 -16.21 -3.35
C GLU A 171 -2.38 -15.01 -2.42
N PHE A 172 -2.14 -15.28 -1.14
CA PHE A 172 -1.63 -14.27 -0.22
C PHE A 172 -0.13 -14.04 -0.51
N PRO A 173 0.29 -12.90 -1.04
CA PRO A 173 1.71 -12.59 -1.17
C PRO A 173 2.36 -12.34 0.19
N MET A 174 1.60 -11.85 1.17
CA MET A 174 2.04 -11.54 2.53
C MET A 174 1.68 -12.66 3.53
N ASN A 175 2.33 -12.65 4.66
CA ASN A 175 2.03 -13.57 5.75
C ASN A 175 0.88 -13.06 6.65
N ARG A 176 0.42 -13.91 7.59
CA ARG A 176 -0.68 -13.57 8.50
C ARG A 176 -0.36 -12.41 9.45
N ALA A 177 0.90 -12.24 9.82
CA ALA A 177 1.32 -11.13 10.67
C ALA A 177 1.19 -9.80 9.91
N ASP A 178 1.60 -9.74 8.64
CA ASP A 178 1.44 -8.56 7.81
C ASP A 178 -0.03 -8.18 7.62
N ILE A 179 -0.92 -9.19 7.43
CA ILE A 179 -2.37 -8.96 7.36
C ILE A 179 -2.90 -8.41 8.68
N ALA A 180 -2.46 -8.97 9.81
CA ALA A 180 -2.86 -8.52 11.13
C ALA A 180 -2.42 -7.08 11.39
N ASP A 181 -1.15 -6.75 11.07
CA ASP A 181 -0.59 -5.41 11.20
C ASP A 181 -1.31 -4.40 10.28
N PHE A 182 -1.76 -4.82 9.10
CA PHE A 182 -2.53 -3.97 8.19
C PHE A 182 -3.95 -3.70 8.69
N LEU A 183 -4.63 -4.74 9.23
CA LEU A 183 -6.02 -4.65 9.68
C LEU A 183 -6.18 -4.14 11.12
N GLY A 184 -5.07 -3.89 11.85
CA GLY A 184 -5.10 -3.55 13.26
C GLY A 184 -5.71 -4.67 14.10
N LEU A 185 -5.40 -5.92 13.79
CA LEU A 185 -5.88 -7.13 14.45
C LEU A 185 -4.72 -7.97 15.00
N THR A 186 -5.03 -8.98 15.82
CA THR A 186 -4.03 -9.99 16.15
C THR A 186 -3.97 -11.08 15.08
N VAL A 187 -2.82 -11.74 14.93
CA VAL A 187 -2.65 -12.89 14.03
C VAL A 187 -3.68 -13.99 14.31
N GLU A 188 -4.00 -14.19 15.59
CA GLU A 188 -5.00 -15.17 16.03
C GLU A 188 -6.40 -14.76 15.52
N THR A 189 -6.76 -13.48 15.65
CA THR A 189 -8.06 -12.96 15.18
C THR A 189 -8.18 -13.14 13.68
N VAL A 190 -7.15 -12.77 12.89
CA VAL A 190 -7.13 -12.98 11.43
C VAL A 190 -7.33 -14.46 11.10
N SER A 191 -6.61 -15.36 11.76
CA SER A 191 -6.69 -16.80 11.53
C SER A 191 -8.06 -17.38 11.87
N ARG A 192 -8.67 -16.93 12.97
CA ARG A 192 -10.03 -17.32 13.37
C ARG A 192 -11.07 -16.83 12.37
N THR A 193 -10.96 -15.59 11.92
CA THR A 193 -11.89 -14.98 10.95
C THR A 193 -11.81 -15.71 9.60
N ILE A 194 -10.62 -15.97 9.07
CA ILE A 194 -10.45 -16.75 7.84
C ILE A 194 -11.04 -18.17 7.99
N THR A 195 -10.88 -18.79 9.16
CA THR A 195 -11.49 -20.11 9.43
C THR A 195 -13.01 -20.01 9.45
N MET A 196 -13.58 -18.94 10.00
CA MET A 196 -15.01 -18.67 9.99
C MET A 196 -15.53 -18.50 8.56
N LEU A 197 -14.89 -17.66 7.73
CA LEU A 197 -15.27 -17.45 6.32
C LEU A 197 -15.23 -18.77 5.52
N ARG A 198 -14.23 -19.63 5.80
CA ARG A 198 -14.17 -20.99 5.21
C ARG A 198 -15.33 -21.86 5.66
N LYS A 199 -15.68 -21.87 6.96
CA LYS A 199 -16.81 -22.65 7.48
C LYS A 199 -18.15 -22.19 6.92
N SER A 200 -18.30 -20.89 6.67
CA SER A 200 -19.47 -20.28 6.03
C SER A 200 -19.49 -20.47 4.51
N LYS A 201 -18.51 -21.19 3.94
CA LYS A 201 -18.39 -21.47 2.49
C LYS A 201 -18.29 -20.22 1.60
N LEU A 202 -17.85 -19.10 2.14
CA LEU A 202 -17.52 -17.91 1.36
C LEU A 202 -16.20 -18.10 0.62
N ILE A 203 -15.24 -18.80 1.25
CA ILE A 203 -13.95 -19.12 0.67
C ILE A 203 -13.59 -20.58 0.91
N ALA A 204 -12.70 -21.13 0.07
CA ALA A 204 -11.96 -22.35 0.33
C ALA A 204 -10.47 -22.05 0.43
N LEU A 205 -9.72 -22.86 1.15
CA LEU A 205 -8.27 -22.79 1.26
C LEU A 205 -7.69 -24.11 0.75
N GLU A 206 -6.88 -24.06 -0.30
CA GLU A 206 -6.11 -25.22 -0.76
C GLU A 206 -4.89 -25.45 0.13
N ASN A 207 -4.29 -24.36 0.60
CA ASN A 207 -3.18 -24.37 1.56
C ASN A 207 -3.21 -23.06 2.40
N SER A 208 -2.15 -22.76 3.13
CA SER A 208 -2.10 -21.54 3.99
C SER A 208 -2.07 -20.24 3.20
N ARG A 209 -1.75 -20.26 1.90
CA ARG A 209 -1.62 -19.07 1.05
C ARG A 209 -2.64 -19.01 -0.08
N SER A 210 -3.14 -20.15 -0.55
CA SER A 210 -4.03 -20.25 -1.70
C SER A 210 -5.49 -20.17 -1.27
N VAL A 211 -6.22 -19.23 -1.84
CA VAL A 211 -7.63 -18.93 -1.53
C VAL A 211 -8.46 -19.05 -2.80
N VAL A 212 -9.57 -19.76 -2.70
CA VAL A 212 -10.62 -19.77 -3.72
C VAL A 212 -11.85 -19.09 -3.14
N VAL A 213 -12.33 -18.03 -3.78
CA VAL A 213 -13.59 -17.38 -3.42
C VAL A 213 -14.73 -18.16 -4.03
N LEU A 214 -15.60 -18.68 -3.18
CA LEU A 214 -16.74 -19.54 -3.59
C LEU A 214 -18.02 -18.71 -3.81
N ASP A 215 -18.16 -17.60 -3.09
CA ASP A 215 -19.29 -16.67 -3.20
C ASP A 215 -18.78 -15.23 -3.10
N GLU A 216 -18.53 -14.63 -4.28
CA GLU A 216 -18.01 -13.26 -4.38
C GLU A 216 -19.05 -12.24 -3.89
N ALA A 217 -20.33 -12.43 -4.21
CA ALA A 217 -21.38 -11.50 -3.82
C ALA A 217 -21.51 -11.45 -2.30
N ALA A 218 -21.60 -12.60 -1.64
CA ALA A 218 -21.70 -12.65 -0.19
C ALA A 218 -20.39 -12.18 0.52
N LEU A 219 -19.22 -12.34 -0.09
CA LEU A 219 -17.97 -11.79 0.42
C LEU A 219 -17.96 -10.26 0.34
N CYS A 220 -18.43 -9.69 -0.78
CA CYS A 220 -18.55 -8.24 -0.96
C CYS A 220 -19.62 -7.64 -0.03
N ASP A 221 -20.75 -8.32 0.15
CA ASP A 221 -21.80 -7.88 1.09
C ASP A 221 -21.28 -7.84 2.55
N LEU A 222 -20.47 -8.83 2.93
CA LEU A 222 -19.82 -8.83 4.25
C LEU A 222 -18.74 -7.76 4.35
N ALA A 223 -18.15 -7.36 3.24
CA ALA A 223 -17.13 -6.31 3.16
C ALA A 223 -17.71 -4.90 3.19
N ALA A 224 -19.01 -4.72 2.90
CA ALA A 224 -19.69 -3.40 2.90
C ALA A 224 -19.84 -2.84 4.32
#